data_c6c2217b87e86e0523572c6f28c16462
#
_entry.id   c6c2217b87e86e0523572c6f28c16462
#
_cell.length_a   1.000
_cell.length_b   1.000
_cell.length_c   1.000
_cell.angle_alpha   90.00
_cell.angle_beta   90.00
_cell.angle_gamma   90.00
#
_symmetry.space_group_name_H-M   'P 1'
#
loop_
_entity.id
_entity.type
_entity.pdbx_description
1 polymer ?
#
loop_
_entity_poly.entity_id
_entity_poly.type
_entity_poly.pdbx_seq_one_letter_code
_entity_poly.pdbx_strand_id
1 'polypeptide(L)'
;MKAPTVLAPEQQKDKWQELLAFWCWFPDLFLDACTPKDPETGQKIGIELDPSQRMFMRSMFRFERTYHCYSRGWGKTMVELLTNYTKCVLVPNTQIFLTSSTMKLAANLIKQKHAEVLRFYPFLEGEIEKASLRENGAYIIFKNGSRIDTLPNSQDAKGNRGNQICSEESALLTKAVFDDAIEPIVSEPYKNQRTQKRHPYIVNGLHFITTTYYVSTDAYRQNLNYAQEMIDLDGSAIFGASWRLPIAFGRGRREADVLKIKTRVSPLFWLTNYEERWIGGSSNSLVDTMTLIKSRTLENPEIESDGKNEYYMGVDVARSENDGNNQTSIVVVKTLRD
;
A
#
# COMPACT_ATOMS: atom_id res chain seq x y z
N MET A 1 -44.10 6.85 25.55
CA MET A 1 -43.24 6.76 24.35
C MET A 1 -44.07 7.08 23.15
N LYS A 2 -43.75 8.10 22.36
CA LYS A 2 -44.41 8.32 21.05
C LYS A 2 -43.98 7.19 20.10
N ALA A 3 -44.93 6.56 19.41
CA ALA A 3 -44.60 5.60 18.37
C ALA A 3 -43.64 6.23 17.33
N PRO A 4 -42.65 5.51 16.81
CA PRO A 4 -41.78 6.03 15.78
C PRO A 4 -42.61 6.43 14.56
N THR A 5 -42.44 7.68 14.12
CA THR A 5 -43.11 8.18 12.91
C THR A 5 -42.59 7.40 11.71
N VAL A 6 -43.43 6.61 11.08
CA VAL A 6 -43.11 5.90 9.84
C VAL A 6 -42.97 6.97 8.74
N LEU A 7 -41.77 7.11 8.20
CA LEU A 7 -41.48 8.06 7.12
C LEU A 7 -42.13 7.59 5.81
N ALA A 8 -42.52 8.55 4.97
CA ALA A 8 -42.96 8.24 3.61
C ALA A 8 -41.84 7.56 2.80
N PRO A 9 -42.17 6.68 1.81
CA PRO A 9 -41.17 5.94 1.04
C PRO A 9 -40.07 6.81 0.42
N GLU A 10 -40.40 8.01 -0.06
CA GLU A 10 -39.44 8.96 -0.62
C GLU A 10 -38.48 9.50 0.48
N GLN A 11 -39.00 9.88 1.63
CA GLN A 11 -38.20 10.33 2.78
C GLN A 11 -37.31 9.21 3.33
N GLN A 12 -37.76 7.96 3.28
CA GLN A 12 -36.92 6.80 3.63
C GLN A 12 -35.76 6.64 2.65
N LYS A 13 -36.02 6.78 1.34
CA LYS A 13 -35.00 6.70 0.30
C LYS A 13 -33.93 7.78 0.45
N ASP A 14 -34.33 9.03 0.71
CA ASP A 14 -33.41 10.16 0.91
C ASP A 14 -32.51 9.92 2.13
N LYS A 15 -33.11 9.46 3.25
CA LYS A 15 -32.33 9.10 4.45
C LYS A 15 -31.35 7.96 4.22
N TRP A 16 -31.72 6.95 3.44
CA TRP A 16 -30.80 5.88 3.07
C TRP A 16 -29.62 6.38 2.21
N GLN A 17 -29.86 7.30 1.29
CA GLN A 17 -28.82 7.90 0.48
C GLN A 17 -27.86 8.76 1.33
N GLU A 18 -28.38 9.54 2.26
CA GLU A 18 -27.57 10.30 3.22
C GLU A 18 -26.73 9.39 4.10
N LEU A 19 -27.31 8.31 4.62
CA LEU A 19 -26.60 7.35 5.45
C LEU A 19 -25.52 6.60 4.66
N LEU A 20 -25.78 6.21 3.42
CA LEU A 20 -24.81 5.60 2.54
C LEU A 20 -23.64 6.56 2.23
N ALA A 21 -23.95 7.82 1.93
CA ALA A 21 -22.92 8.85 1.75
C ALA A 21 -22.07 9.02 3.00
N PHE A 22 -22.70 9.06 4.18
CA PHE A 22 -21.99 9.11 5.46
C PHE A 22 -21.06 7.90 5.66
N TRP A 23 -21.51 6.68 5.38
CA TRP A 23 -20.67 5.49 5.49
C TRP A 23 -19.55 5.42 4.45
N CYS A 24 -19.75 5.96 3.25
CA CYS A 24 -18.66 6.12 2.28
C CYS A 24 -17.58 7.10 2.78
N TRP A 25 -17.95 8.10 3.58
CA TRP A 25 -17.00 8.99 4.23
C TRP A 25 -16.36 8.38 5.48
N PHE A 26 -17.08 7.51 6.20
CA PHE A 26 -16.66 6.89 7.46
C PHE A 26 -16.91 5.38 7.44
N PRO A 27 -16.19 4.62 6.57
CA PRO A 27 -16.42 3.18 6.40
C PRO A 27 -16.13 2.37 7.67
N ASP A 28 -15.27 2.84 8.53
CA ASP A 28 -14.99 2.29 9.84
C ASP A 28 -16.21 2.35 10.77
N LEU A 29 -17.00 3.41 10.70
CA LEU A 29 -18.25 3.53 11.48
C LEU A 29 -19.35 2.61 10.97
N PHE A 30 -19.37 2.30 9.65
CA PHE A 30 -20.23 1.24 9.12
C PHE A 30 -19.90 -0.12 9.76
N LEU A 31 -18.60 -0.47 9.80
CA LEU A 31 -18.17 -1.70 10.45
C LEU A 31 -18.54 -1.72 11.93
N ASP A 32 -18.34 -0.60 12.63
CA ASP A 32 -18.74 -0.46 14.03
C ASP A 32 -20.23 -0.66 14.26
N ALA A 33 -21.07 -0.17 13.33
CA ALA A 33 -22.52 -0.32 13.39
C ALA A 33 -22.98 -1.75 13.09
N CYS A 34 -22.30 -2.46 12.17
CA CYS A 34 -22.62 -3.83 11.78
C CYS A 34 -21.96 -4.90 12.67
N THR A 35 -21.03 -4.54 13.56
CA THR A 35 -20.37 -5.49 14.42
C THR A 35 -21.26 -5.89 15.58
N PRO A 36 -21.61 -7.18 15.73
CA PRO A 36 -22.45 -7.64 16.82
C PRO A 36 -21.75 -7.43 18.16
N LYS A 37 -22.53 -7.23 19.19
CA LYS A 37 -22.05 -7.21 20.58
C LYS A 37 -22.30 -8.57 21.20
N ASP A 38 -21.35 -9.04 21.98
CA ASP A 38 -21.52 -10.18 22.85
C ASP A 38 -22.68 -9.91 23.82
N PRO A 39 -23.72 -10.75 23.87
CA PRO A 39 -24.90 -10.51 24.68
C PRO A 39 -24.61 -10.55 26.19
N GLU A 40 -23.58 -11.26 26.63
CA GLU A 40 -23.21 -11.40 28.04
C GLU A 40 -22.29 -10.27 28.53
N THR A 41 -21.31 -9.88 27.71
CA THR A 41 -20.31 -8.91 28.09
C THR A 41 -20.58 -7.50 27.55
N GLY A 42 -21.45 -7.36 26.54
CA GLY A 42 -21.71 -6.12 25.83
C GLY A 42 -20.54 -5.63 24.96
N GLN A 43 -19.45 -6.39 24.90
CA GLN A 43 -18.28 -6.08 24.08
C GLN A 43 -18.53 -6.40 22.61
N LYS A 44 -17.94 -5.62 21.71
CA LYS A 44 -17.98 -5.91 20.27
C LYS A 44 -17.26 -7.22 19.95
N ILE A 45 -17.90 -8.08 19.15
CA ILE A 45 -17.31 -9.31 18.63
C ILE A 45 -16.56 -8.98 17.35
N GLY A 46 -15.43 -8.36 17.42
CA GLY A 46 -14.66 -7.99 16.24
C GLY A 46 -13.30 -7.42 16.63
N ILE A 47 -12.51 -7.06 15.62
CA ILE A 47 -11.30 -6.28 15.86
C ILE A 47 -11.70 -4.83 16.12
N GLU A 48 -11.21 -4.27 17.20
CA GLU A 48 -11.24 -2.83 17.40
C GLU A 48 -10.14 -2.19 16.56
N LEU A 49 -10.55 -1.45 15.52
CA LEU A 49 -9.61 -0.72 14.68
C LEU A 49 -9.07 0.49 15.42
N ASP A 50 -7.75 0.61 15.50
CA ASP A 50 -7.13 1.81 16.06
C ASP A 50 -7.27 3.03 15.12
N PRO A 51 -7.00 4.25 15.61
CA PRO A 51 -7.12 5.47 14.81
C PRO A 51 -6.35 5.45 13.50
N SER A 52 -5.18 4.82 13.45
CA SER A 52 -4.38 4.74 12.22
C SER A 52 -4.99 3.80 11.18
N GLN A 53 -5.60 2.69 11.61
CA GLN A 53 -6.32 1.77 10.74
C GLN A 53 -7.62 2.38 10.21
N ARG A 54 -8.33 3.13 11.05
CA ARG A 54 -9.51 3.90 10.63
C ARG A 54 -9.14 4.96 9.58
N MET A 55 -8.03 5.65 9.77
CA MET A 55 -7.52 6.62 8.81
C MET A 55 -7.13 5.95 7.48
N PHE A 56 -6.48 4.79 7.53
CA PHE A 56 -6.19 3.98 6.34
C PHE A 56 -7.47 3.65 5.55
N MET A 57 -8.50 3.12 6.20
CA MET A 57 -9.78 2.82 5.56
C MET A 57 -10.41 4.06 4.92
N ARG A 58 -10.49 5.15 5.68
CA ARG A 58 -11.08 6.41 5.21
C ARG A 58 -10.31 6.97 4.01
N SER A 59 -8.99 6.87 4.00
CA SER A 59 -8.18 7.37 2.89
C SER A 59 -8.44 6.62 1.58
N MET A 60 -8.58 5.30 1.61
CA MET A 60 -8.89 4.50 0.43
C MET A 60 -10.30 4.73 -0.15
N PHE A 61 -11.19 5.37 0.59
CA PHE A 61 -12.50 5.77 0.09
C PHE A 61 -12.52 7.20 -0.46
N ARG A 62 -11.62 8.07 0.00
CA ARG A 62 -11.66 9.52 -0.23
C ARG A 62 -10.67 10.01 -1.29
N PHE A 63 -9.51 9.38 -1.37
CA PHE A 63 -8.45 9.82 -2.26
C PHE A 63 -8.38 8.95 -3.50
N GLU A 64 -8.12 9.57 -4.64
CA GLU A 64 -7.92 8.86 -5.91
C GLU A 64 -6.61 8.06 -5.87
N ARG A 65 -5.58 8.61 -5.21
CA ARG A 65 -4.27 7.98 -5.10
C ARG A 65 -3.79 8.00 -3.66
N THR A 66 -3.32 6.86 -3.17
CA THR A 66 -2.69 6.81 -1.84
C THR A 66 -1.42 5.99 -1.86
N TYR A 67 -0.46 6.41 -1.05
CA TYR A 67 0.77 5.67 -0.81
C TYR A 67 0.91 5.38 0.69
N HIS A 68 0.87 4.12 1.05
CA HIS A 68 0.87 3.65 2.43
C HIS A 68 2.16 2.90 2.75
N CYS A 69 3.04 3.51 3.54
CA CYS A 69 4.26 2.90 4.07
C CYS A 69 4.10 2.55 5.55
N TYR A 70 3.77 1.32 5.86
CA TYR A 70 3.62 0.88 7.25
C TYR A 70 4.52 -0.30 7.56
N SER A 71 5.07 -0.31 8.77
CA SER A 71 5.98 -1.35 9.24
C SER A 71 5.39 -2.77 9.21
N ARG A 72 6.27 -3.75 9.23
CA ARG A 72 5.85 -5.15 9.46
C ARG A 72 5.12 -5.28 10.80
N GLY A 73 3.99 -6.00 10.76
CA GLY A 73 3.15 -6.22 11.93
C GLY A 73 2.16 -5.09 12.23
N TRP A 74 2.08 -4.06 11.39
CA TRP A 74 1.03 -3.04 11.50
C TRP A 74 -0.37 -3.57 11.14
N GLY A 75 -0.46 -4.62 10.32
CA GLY A 75 -1.73 -5.22 9.91
C GLY A 75 -2.24 -4.74 8.54
N LYS A 76 -1.34 -4.25 7.67
CA LYS A 76 -1.65 -3.72 6.33
C LYS A 76 -2.64 -4.58 5.56
N THR A 77 -2.27 -5.81 5.27
CA THR A 77 -3.05 -6.75 4.44
C THR A 77 -4.44 -7.05 5.01
N MET A 78 -4.56 -7.14 6.34
CA MET A 78 -5.86 -7.38 6.98
C MET A 78 -6.77 -6.16 6.81
N VAL A 79 -6.27 -4.97 7.09
CA VAL A 79 -7.06 -3.72 7.00
C VAL A 79 -7.37 -3.39 5.54
N GLU A 80 -6.44 -3.64 4.62
CA GLU A 80 -6.67 -3.50 3.17
C GLU A 80 -7.82 -4.38 2.70
N LEU A 81 -7.76 -5.68 2.98
CA LEU A 81 -8.81 -6.61 2.56
C LEU A 81 -10.16 -6.27 3.20
N LEU A 82 -10.18 -5.91 4.48
CA LEU A 82 -11.37 -5.45 5.17
C LEU A 82 -11.95 -4.17 4.53
N THR A 83 -11.09 -3.23 4.15
CA THR A 83 -11.49 -2.00 3.46
C THR A 83 -12.13 -2.32 2.10
N ASN A 84 -11.52 -3.22 1.35
CA ASN A 84 -12.01 -3.63 0.04
C ASN A 84 -13.37 -4.35 0.14
N TYR A 85 -13.56 -5.21 1.15
CA TYR A 85 -14.86 -5.86 1.42
C TYR A 85 -15.91 -4.81 1.77
N THR A 86 -15.57 -3.89 2.66
CA THR A 86 -16.46 -2.80 3.06
C THR A 86 -16.86 -1.95 1.85
N LYS A 87 -15.92 -1.63 0.96
CA LYS A 87 -16.20 -0.87 -0.26
C LYS A 87 -17.13 -1.66 -1.22
N CYS A 88 -16.88 -2.95 -1.41
CA CYS A 88 -17.74 -3.81 -2.21
C CYS A 88 -19.17 -3.90 -1.66
N VAL A 89 -19.35 -3.94 -0.34
CA VAL A 89 -20.69 -3.98 0.28
C VAL A 89 -21.41 -2.64 0.14
N LEU A 90 -20.71 -1.54 0.42
CA LEU A 90 -21.32 -0.18 0.39
C LEU A 90 -21.58 0.32 -1.03
N VAL A 91 -20.77 -0.08 -2.00
CA VAL A 91 -20.80 0.46 -3.35
C VAL A 91 -21.05 -0.65 -4.36
N PRO A 92 -22.29 -0.83 -4.82
CA PRO A 92 -22.66 -1.89 -5.76
C PRO A 92 -21.87 -1.81 -7.08
N ASN A 93 -21.60 -2.98 -7.67
CA ASN A 93 -20.89 -3.14 -8.94
C ASN A 93 -19.45 -2.57 -8.94
N THR A 94 -18.82 -2.52 -7.79
CA THR A 94 -17.42 -2.11 -7.67
C THR A 94 -16.52 -3.26 -8.12
N GLN A 95 -15.60 -2.98 -9.04
CA GLN A 95 -14.54 -3.90 -9.45
C GLN A 95 -13.23 -3.47 -8.82
N ILE A 96 -12.68 -4.31 -7.94
CA ILE A 96 -11.41 -4.10 -7.26
C ILE A 96 -10.39 -5.13 -7.72
N PHE A 97 -9.17 -4.69 -8.01
CA PHE A 97 -8.06 -5.57 -8.29
C PHE A 97 -7.01 -5.50 -7.18
N LEU A 98 -6.55 -6.67 -6.74
CA LEU A 98 -5.42 -6.82 -5.83
C LEU A 98 -4.22 -7.34 -6.61
N THR A 99 -3.11 -6.65 -6.52
CA THR A 99 -1.85 -7.06 -7.14
C THR A 99 -0.71 -7.06 -6.11
N SER A 100 0.29 -7.88 -6.35
CA SER A 100 1.52 -7.94 -5.58
C SER A 100 2.67 -8.28 -6.54
N SER A 101 3.89 -8.48 -6.03
CA SER A 101 5.04 -8.83 -6.87
C SER A 101 4.80 -10.06 -7.77
N THR A 102 3.93 -10.99 -7.37
CA THR A 102 3.45 -12.10 -8.21
C THR A 102 1.96 -12.36 -8.01
N MET A 103 1.29 -12.93 -9.03
CA MET A 103 -0.11 -13.37 -8.94
C MET A 103 -0.35 -14.32 -7.76
N LYS A 104 0.58 -15.26 -7.53
CA LYS A 104 0.51 -16.22 -6.43
C LYS A 104 0.54 -15.53 -5.08
N LEU A 105 1.37 -14.49 -4.90
CA LEU A 105 1.40 -13.71 -3.66
C LEU A 105 0.09 -12.95 -3.46
N ALA A 106 -0.42 -12.27 -4.47
CA ALA A 106 -1.71 -11.59 -4.40
C ALA A 106 -2.85 -12.56 -4.02
N ALA A 107 -2.91 -13.73 -4.62
CA ALA A 107 -3.90 -14.76 -4.30
C ALA A 107 -3.76 -15.29 -2.86
N ASN A 108 -2.53 -15.48 -2.38
CA ASN A 108 -2.26 -15.93 -1.03
C ASN A 108 -2.66 -14.89 0.02
N LEU A 109 -2.53 -13.59 -0.26
CA LEU A 109 -2.99 -12.53 0.63
C LEU A 109 -4.50 -12.65 0.88
N ILE A 110 -5.30 -12.78 -0.17
CA ILE A 110 -6.74 -13.01 -0.06
C ILE A 110 -7.00 -14.30 0.72
N LYS A 111 -6.38 -15.42 0.32
CA LYS A 111 -6.60 -16.73 0.94
C LYS A 111 -6.34 -16.73 2.45
N GLN A 112 -5.23 -16.12 2.87
CA GLN A 112 -4.85 -16.09 4.30
C GLN A 112 -5.73 -15.16 5.12
N LYS A 113 -6.20 -14.05 4.55
CA LYS A 113 -6.94 -13.02 5.28
C LYS A 113 -8.46 -13.14 5.15
N HIS A 114 -8.95 -13.83 4.15
CA HIS A 114 -10.40 -14.05 3.95
C HIS A 114 -11.08 -14.61 5.20
N ALA A 115 -10.60 -15.76 5.69
CA ALA A 115 -11.18 -16.39 6.88
C ALA A 115 -11.03 -15.53 8.15
N GLU A 116 -9.94 -14.78 8.26
CA GLU A 116 -9.70 -13.86 9.38
C GLU A 116 -10.69 -12.69 9.36
N VAL A 117 -10.92 -12.08 8.20
CA VAL A 117 -11.90 -11.00 8.01
C VAL A 117 -13.31 -11.47 8.38
N LEU A 118 -13.74 -12.63 7.86
CA LEU A 118 -15.07 -13.17 8.15
C LEU A 118 -15.25 -13.57 9.61
N ARG A 119 -14.19 -14.06 10.26
CA ARG A 119 -14.24 -14.36 11.69
C ARG A 119 -14.49 -13.12 12.54
N PHE A 120 -13.87 -11.99 12.18
CA PHE A 120 -14.04 -10.74 12.92
C PHE A 120 -15.28 -9.95 12.53
N TYR A 121 -15.74 -10.12 11.30
CA TYR A 121 -16.92 -9.43 10.75
C TYR A 121 -17.84 -10.44 10.05
N PRO A 122 -18.53 -11.31 10.81
CA PRO A 122 -19.36 -12.42 10.25
C PRO A 122 -20.46 -11.97 9.30
N PHE A 123 -20.99 -10.75 9.47
CA PHE A 123 -22.02 -10.23 8.58
C PHE A 123 -21.57 -10.12 7.12
N LEU A 124 -20.25 -9.96 6.87
CA LEU A 124 -19.70 -9.90 5.51
C LEU A 124 -19.87 -11.22 4.75
N GLU A 125 -19.92 -12.36 5.44
CA GLU A 125 -20.19 -13.66 4.81
C GLU A 125 -21.56 -13.68 4.13
N GLY A 126 -22.56 -13.06 4.77
CA GLY A 126 -23.90 -12.91 4.22
C GLY A 126 -23.96 -12.09 2.93
N GLU A 127 -23.00 -11.24 2.66
CA GLU A 127 -22.90 -10.41 1.45
C GLU A 127 -22.15 -11.09 0.29
N ILE A 128 -21.43 -12.18 0.56
CA ILE A 128 -20.67 -12.92 -0.45
C ILE A 128 -21.58 -13.91 -1.18
N GLU A 129 -21.55 -13.86 -2.51
CA GLU A 129 -22.22 -14.83 -3.38
C GLU A 129 -21.29 -16.01 -3.67
N LYS A 130 -20.01 -15.72 -3.98
CA LYS A 130 -19.04 -16.75 -4.36
C LYS A 130 -17.62 -16.30 -4.05
N ALA A 131 -16.81 -17.22 -3.55
CA ALA A 131 -15.37 -17.03 -3.39
C ALA A 131 -14.59 -18.19 -4.01
N SER A 132 -13.46 -17.87 -4.68
CA SER A 132 -12.48 -18.83 -5.15
C SER A 132 -11.10 -18.39 -4.67
N LEU A 133 -10.44 -19.25 -3.90
CA LEU A 133 -9.18 -18.94 -3.22
C LEU A 133 -8.02 -19.77 -3.80
N ARG A 134 -7.96 -19.89 -5.14
CA ARG A 134 -6.93 -20.64 -5.85
C ARG A 134 -5.62 -19.85 -5.91
N GLU A 135 -4.49 -20.54 -5.85
CA GLU A 135 -3.15 -19.90 -5.87
C GLU A 135 -2.83 -19.17 -7.19
N ASN A 136 -3.40 -19.61 -8.31
CA ASN A 136 -3.18 -19.02 -9.63
C ASN A 136 -4.24 -17.97 -10.01
N GLY A 137 -4.96 -17.45 -9.02
CA GLY A 137 -5.98 -16.43 -9.19
C GLY A 137 -7.11 -16.63 -8.18
N ALA A 138 -7.25 -15.68 -7.27
CA ALA A 138 -8.31 -15.63 -6.29
C ALA A 138 -9.33 -14.57 -6.69
N TYR A 139 -10.61 -14.81 -6.40
CA TYR A 139 -11.64 -13.82 -6.57
C TYR A 139 -12.77 -13.98 -5.54
N ILE A 140 -13.47 -12.90 -5.28
CA ILE A 140 -14.64 -12.86 -4.42
C ILE A 140 -15.71 -12.04 -5.13
N ILE A 141 -16.91 -12.61 -5.23
CA ILE A 141 -18.08 -11.98 -5.85
C ILE A 141 -19.09 -11.70 -4.74
N PHE A 142 -19.62 -10.49 -4.71
CA PHE A 142 -20.62 -10.05 -3.77
C PHE A 142 -22.02 -10.05 -4.42
N LYS A 143 -23.07 -10.26 -3.62
CA LYS A 143 -24.46 -10.33 -4.08
C LYS A 143 -24.96 -9.07 -4.80
N ASN A 144 -24.33 -7.93 -4.53
CA ASN A 144 -24.65 -6.64 -5.17
C ASN A 144 -23.91 -6.40 -6.49
N GLY A 145 -23.25 -7.44 -7.05
CA GLY A 145 -22.50 -7.38 -8.30
C GLY A 145 -21.06 -6.86 -8.16
N SER A 146 -20.62 -6.50 -6.95
CA SER A 146 -19.24 -6.11 -6.70
C SER A 146 -18.31 -7.30 -6.73
N ARG A 147 -17.03 -7.06 -7.05
CA ARG A 147 -16.06 -8.14 -7.20
C ARG A 147 -14.65 -7.69 -6.82
N ILE A 148 -13.90 -8.59 -6.20
CA ILE A 148 -12.47 -8.47 -5.94
C ILE A 148 -11.77 -9.58 -6.72
N ASP A 149 -10.78 -9.24 -7.52
CA ASP A 149 -9.94 -10.18 -8.29
C ASP A 149 -8.47 -9.93 -8.02
N THR A 150 -7.66 -10.96 -8.16
CA THR A 150 -6.19 -10.80 -8.23
C THR A 150 -5.74 -10.49 -9.64
N LEU A 151 -4.68 -9.69 -9.76
CA LEU A 151 -4.11 -9.28 -11.03
C LEU A 151 -2.59 -9.44 -11.01
N PRO A 152 -1.96 -9.86 -12.13
CA PRO A 152 -0.50 -9.89 -12.22
C PRO A 152 0.07 -8.46 -12.21
N ASN A 153 1.20 -8.27 -11.52
CA ASN A 153 1.98 -7.02 -11.58
C ASN A 153 2.92 -7.05 -12.79
N SER A 154 2.33 -7.09 -13.98
CA SER A 154 3.04 -7.20 -15.27
C SER A 154 2.21 -6.59 -16.40
N GLN A 155 2.77 -6.58 -17.60
CA GLN A 155 2.09 -6.15 -18.81
C GLN A 155 0.81 -6.96 -19.12
N ASP A 156 0.68 -8.18 -18.57
CA ASP A 156 -0.54 -9.01 -18.72
C ASP A 156 -1.76 -8.43 -18.01
N ALA A 157 -1.57 -7.42 -17.15
CA ALA A 157 -2.67 -6.67 -16.54
C ALA A 157 -3.41 -5.76 -17.53
N LYS A 158 -2.84 -5.50 -18.71
CA LYS A 158 -3.44 -4.64 -19.74
C LYS A 158 -4.83 -5.12 -20.17
N GLY A 159 -5.71 -4.18 -20.46
CA GLY A 159 -7.07 -4.45 -20.91
C GLY A 159 -8.10 -4.64 -19.79
N ASN A 160 -7.67 -4.82 -18.55
CA ASN A 160 -8.60 -4.81 -17.43
C ASN A 160 -9.16 -3.40 -17.20
N ARG A 161 -10.35 -3.33 -16.62
CA ARG A 161 -10.99 -2.08 -16.20
C ARG A 161 -11.62 -2.28 -14.84
N GLY A 162 -11.43 -1.34 -13.95
CA GLY A 162 -11.94 -1.42 -12.59
C GLY A 162 -12.07 -0.06 -11.93
N ASN A 163 -12.60 -0.08 -10.73
CA ASN A 163 -12.80 1.12 -9.93
C ASN A 163 -11.69 1.31 -8.90
N GLN A 164 -10.96 0.24 -8.59
CA GLN A 164 -9.87 0.33 -7.63
C GLN A 164 -8.80 -0.72 -7.91
N ILE A 165 -7.56 -0.31 -7.69
CA ILE A 165 -6.40 -1.18 -7.59
C ILE A 165 -5.73 -0.98 -6.24
N CYS A 166 -5.37 -2.09 -5.59
CA CYS A 166 -4.51 -2.12 -4.43
C CYS A 166 -3.26 -2.92 -4.79
N SER A 167 -2.11 -2.26 -4.73
CA SER A 167 -0.82 -2.88 -5.01
C SER A 167 -0.04 -3.10 -3.72
N GLU A 168 -0.02 -4.33 -3.22
CA GLU A 168 0.83 -4.72 -2.10
C GLU A 168 2.28 -4.97 -2.56
N GLU A 169 3.22 -4.72 -1.67
CA GLU A 169 4.67 -4.78 -1.95
C GLU A 169 5.08 -3.92 -3.17
N SER A 170 4.40 -2.79 -3.34
CA SER A 170 4.58 -1.89 -4.48
C SER A 170 5.99 -1.28 -4.59
N ALA A 171 6.84 -1.45 -3.57
CA ALA A 171 8.25 -1.07 -3.64
C ALA A 171 9.03 -1.73 -4.81
N LEU A 172 8.51 -2.83 -5.35
CA LEU A 172 9.07 -3.56 -6.49
C LEU A 172 8.41 -3.22 -7.83
N LEU A 173 7.40 -2.34 -7.84
CA LEU A 173 6.71 -1.90 -9.05
C LEU A 173 7.61 -0.99 -9.87
N THR A 174 7.78 -1.31 -11.16
CA THR A 174 8.53 -0.45 -12.09
C THR A 174 7.62 0.57 -12.77
N LYS A 175 8.19 1.71 -13.16
CA LYS A 175 7.45 2.77 -13.84
C LYS A 175 6.79 2.27 -15.14
N ALA A 176 7.47 1.45 -15.92
CA ALA A 176 6.93 0.91 -17.16
C ALA A 176 5.67 0.05 -16.96
N VAL A 177 5.64 -0.77 -15.90
CA VAL A 177 4.44 -1.57 -15.56
C VAL A 177 3.34 -0.65 -15.03
N PHE A 178 3.70 0.35 -14.21
CA PHE A 178 2.76 1.31 -13.67
C PHE A 178 2.04 2.07 -14.80
N ASP A 179 2.78 2.79 -15.66
CA ASP A 179 2.22 3.65 -16.69
C ASP A 179 1.40 2.86 -17.73
N ASP A 180 1.90 1.70 -18.14
CA ASP A 180 1.33 0.95 -19.26
C ASP A 180 0.21 0.00 -18.87
N ALA A 181 0.24 -0.57 -17.68
CA ALA A 181 -0.63 -1.67 -17.31
C ALA A 181 -1.51 -1.40 -16.10
N ILE A 182 -1.02 -0.68 -15.09
CA ILE A 182 -1.72 -0.49 -13.81
C ILE A 182 -2.59 0.77 -13.81
N GLU A 183 -2.02 1.95 -14.06
CA GLU A 183 -2.76 3.20 -14.02
C GLU A 183 -3.98 3.24 -14.96
N PRO A 184 -3.90 2.72 -16.22
CA PRO A 184 -5.02 2.74 -17.14
C PRO A 184 -6.25 1.94 -16.68
N ILE A 185 -6.10 1.00 -15.75
CA ILE A 185 -7.21 0.16 -15.26
C ILE A 185 -8.28 1.02 -14.57
N VAL A 186 -7.86 2.04 -13.81
CA VAL A 186 -8.74 2.91 -13.02
C VAL A 186 -8.99 4.28 -13.66
N SER A 187 -8.60 4.47 -14.93
CA SER A 187 -8.73 5.75 -15.64
C SER A 187 -10.18 6.14 -15.91
N GLU A 188 -11.08 5.18 -16.09
CA GLU A 188 -12.49 5.45 -16.32
C GLU A 188 -13.21 5.74 -15.00
N PRO A 189 -13.86 6.91 -14.84
CA PRO A 189 -14.50 7.28 -13.59
C PRO A 189 -15.65 6.31 -13.25
N TYR A 190 -15.86 6.07 -11.97
CA TYR A 190 -17.02 5.32 -11.50
C TYR A 190 -18.30 6.03 -11.92
N LYS A 191 -19.14 5.32 -12.66
CA LYS A 191 -20.39 5.83 -13.18
C LYS A 191 -21.56 5.06 -12.56
N ASN A 192 -22.62 5.79 -12.23
CA ASN A 192 -23.89 5.15 -11.92
C ASN A 192 -24.35 4.40 -13.16
N GLN A 193 -24.56 3.09 -13.06
CA GLN A 193 -24.90 2.23 -14.20
C GLN A 193 -26.18 2.65 -14.92
N ARG A 194 -27.17 3.17 -14.19
CA ARG A 194 -28.44 3.57 -14.75
C ARG A 194 -28.37 4.93 -15.45
N THR A 195 -27.70 5.87 -14.86
CA THR A 195 -27.66 7.28 -15.37
C THR A 195 -26.44 7.60 -16.20
N GLN A 196 -25.42 6.72 -16.17
CA GLN A 196 -24.09 6.93 -16.76
C GLN A 196 -23.39 8.22 -16.27
N LYS A 197 -23.89 8.83 -15.19
CA LYS A 197 -23.28 10.01 -14.58
C LYS A 197 -22.22 9.57 -13.55
N ARG A 198 -21.14 10.34 -13.45
CA ARG A 198 -20.11 10.16 -12.42
C ARG A 198 -20.76 10.19 -11.05
N HIS A 199 -20.35 9.26 -10.18
CA HIS A 199 -20.86 9.23 -8.81
C HIS A 199 -20.22 10.38 -8.01
N PRO A 200 -21.00 11.22 -7.31
CA PRO A 200 -20.49 12.44 -6.69
C PRO A 200 -19.59 12.18 -5.48
N TYR A 201 -19.72 11.03 -4.81
CA TYR A 201 -19.03 10.71 -3.55
C TYR A 201 -18.07 9.54 -3.66
N ILE A 202 -17.96 8.90 -4.82
CA ILE A 202 -17.13 7.72 -5.01
C ILE A 202 -16.08 8.04 -6.05
N VAL A 203 -14.83 7.89 -5.66
CA VAL A 203 -13.67 8.03 -6.53
C VAL A 203 -13.11 6.68 -6.90
N ASN A 204 -12.53 6.56 -8.09
CA ASN A 204 -11.66 5.45 -8.41
C ASN A 204 -10.41 5.52 -7.54
N GLY A 205 -9.84 4.38 -7.21
CA GLY A 205 -8.72 4.31 -6.30
C GLY A 205 -7.51 3.59 -6.87
N LEU A 206 -6.36 4.22 -6.73
CA LEU A 206 -5.06 3.59 -6.97
C LEU A 206 -4.24 3.69 -5.69
N HIS A 207 -4.10 2.55 -5.01
CA HIS A 207 -3.54 2.49 -3.67
C HIS A 207 -2.30 1.62 -3.63
N PHE A 208 -1.17 2.20 -3.25
CA PHE A 208 0.08 1.50 -3.02
C PHE A 208 0.27 1.21 -1.53
N ILE A 209 0.57 -0.04 -1.22
CA ILE A 209 0.70 -0.52 0.15
C ILE A 209 2.01 -1.29 0.26
N THR A 210 2.93 -0.79 1.08
CA THR A 210 4.28 -1.36 1.13
C THR A 210 4.99 -1.08 2.46
N THR A 211 6.20 -1.57 2.58
CA THR A 211 7.26 -1.01 3.43
C THR A 211 8.15 -0.13 2.58
N THR A 212 9.02 0.68 3.19
CA THR A 212 9.99 1.47 2.44
C THR A 212 11.09 0.60 1.80
N TYR A 213 11.82 1.18 0.87
CA TYR A 213 12.89 0.50 0.14
C TYR A 213 14.02 1.46 -0.21
N TYR A 214 14.67 1.32 -1.37
CA TYR A 214 15.76 2.20 -1.80
C TYR A 214 15.24 3.45 -2.53
N VAL A 215 15.92 4.59 -2.31
CA VAL A 215 15.61 5.87 -2.99
C VAL A 215 15.88 5.83 -4.50
N SER A 216 16.65 4.87 -4.97
CA SER A 216 16.92 4.67 -6.39
C SER A 216 15.76 4.01 -7.16
N THR A 217 14.71 3.55 -6.46
CA THR A 217 13.60 2.83 -7.08
C THR A 217 12.52 3.76 -7.63
N ASP A 218 11.78 3.30 -8.62
CA ASP A 218 10.60 4.01 -9.14
C ASP A 218 9.53 4.19 -8.06
N ALA A 219 9.43 3.24 -7.14
CA ALA A 219 8.53 3.32 -5.99
C ALA A 219 8.79 4.55 -5.10
N TYR A 220 10.06 4.91 -4.86
CA TYR A 220 10.39 6.13 -4.13
C TYR A 220 10.00 7.39 -4.90
N ARG A 221 10.26 7.41 -6.21
CA ARG A 221 9.84 8.54 -7.07
C ARG A 221 8.32 8.68 -7.07
N GLN A 222 7.58 7.58 -7.15
CA GLN A 222 6.12 7.58 -7.09
C GLN A 222 5.61 8.08 -5.72
N ASN A 223 6.27 7.69 -4.64
CA ASN A 223 5.95 8.21 -3.29
C ASN A 223 6.17 9.73 -3.22
N LEU A 224 7.26 10.25 -3.80
CA LEU A 224 7.51 11.69 -3.86
C LEU A 224 6.48 12.43 -4.74
N ASN A 225 6.09 11.85 -5.88
CA ASN A 225 5.07 12.44 -6.73
C ASN A 225 3.73 12.56 -5.99
N TYR A 226 3.32 11.51 -5.29
CA TYR A 226 2.08 11.56 -4.49
C TYR A 226 2.20 12.51 -3.29
N ALA A 227 3.39 12.69 -2.73
CA ALA A 227 3.62 13.70 -1.71
C ALA A 227 3.44 15.12 -2.27
N GLN A 228 3.94 15.38 -3.48
CA GLN A 228 3.75 16.66 -4.16
C GLN A 228 2.28 16.90 -4.49
N GLU A 229 1.61 15.91 -5.11
CA GLU A 229 0.18 15.98 -5.42
C GLU A 229 -0.67 16.20 -4.16
N MET A 230 -0.28 15.61 -3.02
CA MET A 230 -0.95 15.84 -1.73
C MET A 230 -0.80 17.29 -1.27
N ILE A 231 0.39 17.89 -1.43
CA ILE A 231 0.63 19.30 -1.11
C ILE A 231 -0.20 20.21 -2.01
N ASP A 232 -0.30 19.87 -3.28
CA ASP A 232 -1.06 20.61 -4.29
C ASP A 232 -2.58 20.36 -4.20
N LEU A 233 -3.04 19.51 -3.27
CA LEU A 233 -4.43 19.10 -3.07
C LEU A 233 -5.05 18.40 -4.29
N ASP A 234 -4.25 17.68 -5.05
CA ASP A 234 -4.64 16.99 -6.29
C ASP A 234 -5.02 15.51 -6.06
N GLY A 235 -5.93 15.27 -5.14
CA GLY A 235 -6.57 13.96 -4.93
C GLY A 235 -5.67 12.82 -4.44
N SER A 236 -4.42 13.13 -4.08
CA SER A 236 -3.44 12.17 -3.56
C SER A 236 -3.19 12.33 -2.08
N ALA A 237 -2.77 11.25 -1.41
CA ALA A 237 -2.33 11.29 -0.02
C ALA A 237 -1.26 10.24 0.27
N ILE A 238 -0.31 10.57 1.14
CA ILE A 238 0.70 9.66 1.64
C ILE A 238 0.52 9.44 3.15
N PHE A 239 0.72 8.20 3.56
CA PHE A 239 0.64 7.80 4.96
C PHE A 239 1.76 6.84 5.30
N GLY A 240 2.22 6.88 6.54
CA GLY A 240 3.22 5.94 6.98
C GLY A 240 3.45 5.97 8.47
N ALA A 241 3.91 4.85 9.00
CA ALA A 241 4.30 4.76 10.40
C ALA A 241 5.24 3.60 10.68
N SER A 242 6.19 3.85 11.56
CA SER A 242 7.10 2.82 12.07
C SER A 242 6.39 1.85 13.03
N TRP A 243 7.12 0.82 13.43
CA TRP A 243 6.68 -0.19 14.40
C TRP A 243 6.20 0.38 15.74
N ARG A 244 6.57 1.61 16.09
CA ARG A 244 6.18 2.27 17.36
C ARG A 244 4.69 2.57 17.42
N LEU A 245 4.08 2.88 16.27
CA LEU A 245 2.66 3.27 16.23
C LEU A 245 1.71 2.16 16.70
N PRO A 246 1.77 0.92 16.19
CA PRO A 246 0.93 -0.17 16.69
C PRO A 246 1.17 -0.48 18.17
N ILE A 247 2.38 -0.30 18.69
CA ILE A 247 2.67 -0.45 20.12
C ILE A 247 2.02 0.65 20.93
N ALA A 248 2.11 1.90 20.49
CA ALA A 248 1.48 3.04 21.16
C ALA A 248 -0.05 2.86 21.27
N PHE A 249 -0.67 2.17 20.31
CA PHE A 249 -2.10 1.82 20.35
C PHE A 249 -2.39 0.49 21.06
N GLY A 250 -1.41 -0.13 21.71
CA GLY A 250 -1.62 -1.36 22.48
C GLY A 250 -1.87 -2.61 21.63
N ARG A 251 -1.54 -2.60 20.34
CA ARG A 251 -1.77 -3.74 19.45
C ARG A 251 -0.73 -4.83 19.61
N GLY A 252 -1.06 -5.83 20.42
CA GLY A 252 -0.57 -7.20 20.41
C GLY A 252 0.91 -7.49 20.59
N ARG A 253 1.83 -6.55 20.38
CA ARG A 253 3.27 -6.74 20.53
C ARG A 253 3.83 -5.82 21.60
N ARG A 254 4.64 -6.38 22.48
CA ARG A 254 5.42 -5.58 23.42
C ARG A 254 6.66 -5.03 22.73
N GLU A 255 7.08 -3.84 23.11
CA GLU A 255 8.31 -3.21 22.60
C GLU A 255 9.52 -4.13 22.70
N ALA A 256 9.70 -4.79 23.84
CA ALA A 256 10.79 -5.72 24.06
C ALA A 256 10.84 -6.88 23.05
N ASP A 257 9.68 -7.36 22.59
CA ASP A 257 9.62 -8.45 21.60
C ASP A 257 10.00 -7.95 20.21
N VAL A 258 9.64 -6.72 19.86
CA VAL A 258 10.05 -6.09 18.59
C VAL A 258 11.55 -5.78 18.60
N LEU A 259 12.10 -5.29 19.70
CA LEU A 259 13.53 -5.04 19.84
C LEU A 259 14.38 -6.31 19.76
N LYS A 260 13.88 -7.47 20.20
CA LYS A 260 14.53 -8.76 19.96
C LYS A 260 14.65 -9.10 18.48
N ILE A 261 13.70 -8.69 17.64
CA ILE A 261 13.78 -8.89 16.18
C ILE A 261 14.94 -8.06 15.62
N LYS A 262 15.13 -6.84 16.11
CA LYS A 262 16.21 -5.96 15.69
C LYS A 262 17.59 -6.61 15.81
N THR A 263 17.82 -7.43 16.84
CA THR A 263 19.11 -8.11 17.03
C THR A 263 19.32 -9.30 16.09
N ARG A 264 18.28 -9.75 15.38
CA ARG A 264 18.29 -10.95 14.52
C ARG A 264 18.24 -10.68 13.04
N VAL A 265 17.92 -9.44 12.65
CA VAL A 265 17.82 -9.03 11.26
C VAL A 265 18.95 -8.09 10.87
N SER A 266 19.22 -7.95 9.56
CA SER A 266 20.23 -6.99 9.11
C SER A 266 19.78 -5.54 9.42
N PRO A 267 20.72 -4.62 9.66
CA PRO A 267 20.40 -3.20 9.88
C PRO A 267 19.54 -2.60 8.76
N LEU A 268 19.83 -2.98 7.52
CA LEU A 268 19.09 -2.54 6.35
C LEU A 268 17.62 -3.00 6.38
N PHE A 269 17.39 -4.30 6.64
CA PHE A 269 16.05 -4.85 6.79
C PHE A 269 15.29 -4.17 7.93
N TRP A 270 15.96 -3.87 9.05
CA TRP A 270 15.35 -3.16 10.16
C TRP A 270 14.90 -1.76 9.76
N LEU A 271 15.76 -1.01 9.08
CA LEU A 271 15.46 0.35 8.67
C LEU A 271 14.27 0.42 7.69
N THR A 272 14.22 -0.47 6.71
CA THR A 272 13.14 -0.47 5.70
C THR A 272 11.83 -1.07 6.18
N ASN A 273 11.87 -2.15 6.98
CA ASN A 273 10.68 -2.94 7.31
C ASN A 273 10.08 -2.62 8.69
N TYR A 274 10.82 -1.90 9.55
CA TYR A 274 10.35 -1.54 10.88
C TYR A 274 10.41 -0.03 11.14
N GLU A 275 11.50 0.64 10.80
CA GLU A 275 11.63 2.09 10.98
C GLU A 275 10.99 2.91 9.85
N GLU A 276 10.59 2.26 8.75
CA GLU A 276 9.99 2.90 7.57
C GLU A 276 10.85 4.04 7.02
N ARG A 277 12.15 3.75 6.81
CA ARG A 277 13.10 4.70 6.23
C ARG A 277 13.45 4.31 4.80
N TRP A 278 13.31 5.25 3.89
CA TRP A 278 13.89 5.14 2.56
C TRP A 278 15.40 5.21 2.65
N ILE A 279 16.10 4.33 1.94
CA ILE A 279 17.55 4.14 2.10
C ILE A 279 18.26 4.60 0.86
N GLY A 280 19.35 5.39 1.05
CA GLY A 280 20.26 5.77 -0.02
C GLY A 280 20.97 4.55 -0.63
N GLY A 281 21.29 4.62 -1.93
CA GLY A 281 21.90 3.53 -2.67
C GLY A 281 20.90 2.66 -3.43
N SER A 282 21.34 1.48 -3.84
CA SER A 282 20.52 0.46 -4.52
C SER A 282 20.68 -0.90 -3.83
N SER A 283 19.80 -1.84 -4.14
CA SER A 283 19.88 -3.22 -3.63
C SER A 283 21.19 -3.93 -4.01
N ASN A 284 21.85 -3.46 -5.07
CA ASN A 284 23.09 -4.01 -5.61
C ASN A 284 24.33 -3.21 -5.19
N SER A 285 24.19 -2.16 -4.37
CA SER A 285 25.33 -1.38 -3.89
C SER A 285 26.12 -2.16 -2.86
N LEU A 286 27.40 -2.38 -3.11
CA LEU A 286 28.36 -2.95 -2.14
C LEU A 286 28.53 -2.06 -0.91
N VAL A 287 28.41 -0.74 -1.10
CA VAL A 287 28.59 0.27 -0.06
C VAL A 287 27.40 1.22 -0.10
N ASP A 288 26.84 1.56 1.06
CA ASP A 288 25.75 2.53 1.12
C ASP A 288 26.24 3.96 0.80
N THR A 289 25.33 4.78 0.26
CA THR A 289 25.64 6.14 -0.18
C THR A 289 26.20 7.03 0.95
N MET A 290 25.72 6.84 2.20
CA MET A 290 26.18 7.64 3.33
C MET A 290 27.62 7.29 3.71
N THR A 291 28.01 6.01 3.61
CA THR A 291 29.38 5.57 3.79
C THR A 291 30.29 6.15 2.71
N LEU A 292 29.83 6.17 1.44
CA LEU A 292 30.57 6.81 0.36
C LEU A 292 30.74 8.32 0.59
N ILE A 293 29.68 9.03 1.00
CA ILE A 293 29.74 10.46 1.30
C ILE A 293 30.72 10.73 2.47
N LYS A 294 30.64 9.94 3.53
CA LYS A 294 31.54 10.07 4.69
C LYS A 294 33.00 9.75 4.33
N SER A 295 33.23 8.84 3.40
CA SER A 295 34.57 8.47 2.92
C SER A 295 35.17 9.51 1.95
N ARG A 296 34.37 10.45 1.47
CA ARG A 296 34.77 11.50 0.55
C ARG A 296 35.46 12.61 1.34
N THR A 297 36.76 12.41 1.64
CA THR A 297 37.57 13.30 2.47
C THR A 297 38.43 14.28 1.66
N LEU A 298 38.52 14.06 0.34
CA LEU A 298 39.29 14.93 -0.56
C LEU A 298 38.36 16.00 -1.16
N GLU A 299 38.73 17.27 -1.02
CA GLU A 299 38.05 18.39 -1.68
C GLU A 299 38.29 18.40 -3.19
N ASN A 300 39.50 18.06 -3.61
CA ASN A 300 39.93 17.97 -5.00
C ASN A 300 40.61 16.62 -5.26
N PRO A 301 40.52 16.05 -6.49
CA PRO A 301 41.25 14.85 -6.83
C PRO A 301 42.75 15.07 -6.78
N GLU A 302 43.50 14.13 -6.20
CA GLU A 302 44.96 14.11 -6.28
C GLU A 302 45.34 13.65 -7.68
N ILE A 303 46.06 14.47 -8.44
CA ILE A 303 46.53 14.20 -9.81
C ILE A 303 47.95 13.69 -9.86
N GLU A 304 48.71 13.81 -8.78
CA GLU A 304 50.10 13.35 -8.67
C GLU A 304 50.25 12.47 -7.43
N SER A 305 51.13 11.49 -7.52
CA SER A 305 51.48 10.63 -6.39
C SER A 305 52.31 11.43 -5.39
N ASP A 306 52.05 11.28 -4.11
CA ASP A 306 52.86 11.86 -3.03
C ASP A 306 54.18 11.11 -2.80
N GLY A 307 54.41 10.01 -3.53
CA GLY A 307 55.61 9.17 -3.46
C GLY A 307 55.75 8.39 -2.14
N LYS A 308 54.80 8.48 -1.22
CA LYS A 308 54.84 7.83 0.09
C LYS A 308 53.79 6.72 0.26
N ASN A 309 52.63 6.89 -0.38
CA ASN A 309 51.50 6.01 -0.27
C ASN A 309 51.31 5.12 -1.52
N GLU A 310 50.65 4.01 -1.37
CA GLU A 310 50.31 3.16 -2.48
C GLU A 310 48.97 3.57 -3.07
N TYR A 311 48.86 3.56 -4.40
CA TYR A 311 47.66 3.89 -5.15
C TYR A 311 47.21 2.67 -5.94
N TYR A 312 45.92 2.38 -5.84
CA TYR A 312 45.26 1.30 -6.60
C TYR A 312 44.22 1.90 -7.52
N MET A 313 44.22 1.50 -8.77
CA MET A 313 43.29 1.97 -9.77
C MET A 313 42.36 0.82 -10.23
N GLY A 314 41.09 1.02 -10.10
CA GLY A 314 40.07 0.17 -10.71
C GLY A 314 39.49 0.86 -11.93
N VAL A 315 39.36 0.13 -13.04
CA VAL A 315 38.74 0.61 -14.29
C VAL A 315 37.61 -0.34 -14.68
N ASP A 316 36.40 0.21 -14.80
CA ASP A 316 35.25 -0.48 -15.37
C ASP A 316 34.96 0.13 -16.74
N VAL A 317 35.14 -0.68 -17.81
CA VAL A 317 35.08 -0.21 -19.19
C VAL A 317 33.69 -0.47 -19.78
N ALA A 318 33.01 0.60 -20.18
CA ALA A 318 31.77 0.49 -20.96
C ALA A 318 32.07 -0.10 -22.36
N ARG A 319 31.27 -1.10 -22.78
CA ARG A 319 31.47 -1.80 -24.06
C ARG A 319 30.64 -1.23 -25.22
N SER A 320 29.79 -0.26 -25.01
CA SER A 320 28.98 0.34 -26.08
C SER A 320 28.64 1.81 -25.81
N GLU A 321 28.48 2.58 -26.88
CA GLU A 321 28.14 4.00 -26.86
C GLU A 321 26.61 4.26 -26.90
N ASN A 322 25.78 3.24 -26.73
CA ASN A 322 24.32 3.41 -26.79
C ASN A 322 23.80 4.14 -25.54
N ASP A 323 22.88 5.08 -25.73
CA ASP A 323 22.17 5.76 -24.67
C ASP A 323 21.50 4.78 -23.71
N GLY A 324 21.86 4.84 -22.44
CA GLY A 324 21.37 3.96 -21.38
C GLY A 324 22.38 2.91 -20.89
N ASN A 325 23.57 2.80 -21.48
CA ASN A 325 24.63 1.94 -20.98
C ASN A 325 25.51 2.66 -19.93
N ASN A 326 26.12 1.85 -19.05
CA ASN A 326 27.04 2.36 -18.04
C ASN A 326 28.23 3.06 -18.71
N GLN A 327 28.59 4.22 -18.18
CA GLN A 327 29.81 4.93 -18.61
C GLN A 327 31.05 4.22 -18.07
N THR A 328 32.18 4.31 -18.80
CA THR A 328 33.48 3.90 -18.25
C THR A 328 33.76 4.65 -16.97
N SER A 329 34.03 3.95 -15.90
CA SER A 329 34.39 4.55 -14.61
C SER A 329 35.83 4.20 -14.21
N ILE A 330 36.51 5.17 -13.65
CA ILE A 330 37.87 5.04 -13.12
C ILE A 330 37.85 5.46 -11.66
N VAL A 331 38.26 4.58 -10.78
CA VAL A 331 38.37 4.86 -9.35
C VAL A 331 39.81 4.63 -8.90
N VAL A 332 40.38 5.64 -8.25
CA VAL A 332 41.71 5.53 -7.65
C VAL A 332 41.55 5.57 -6.12
N VAL A 333 42.16 4.60 -5.47
CA VAL A 333 42.18 4.49 -3.99
C VAL A 333 43.60 4.64 -3.51
N LYS A 334 43.80 5.54 -2.56
CA LYS A 334 45.08 5.75 -1.86
C LYS A 334 45.01 5.02 -0.52
N THR A 335 46.02 4.20 -0.24
CA THR A 335 46.20 3.62 1.11
C THR A 335 47.01 4.57 1.94
N LEU A 336 46.53 4.97 3.10
CA LEU A 336 47.31 5.73 4.08
C LEU A 336 48.10 4.70 4.89
N ARG A 337 49.44 4.87 4.91
CA ARG A 337 50.30 4.14 5.86
C ARG A 337 50.36 4.97 7.14
N ASP A 338 49.91 4.35 8.25
CA ASP A 338 50.08 4.90 9.61
C ASP A 338 51.55 5.12 9.96
#